data_ea11c8dc5d92e1bf38230b6271b89250
#
_entry.id   ea11c8dc5d92e1bf38230b6271b89250
#
_cell.length_a   1.000
_cell.length_b   1.000
_cell.length_c   1.000
_cell.angle_alpha   90.00
_cell.angle_beta   90.00
_cell.angle_gamma   90.00
#
_symmetry.space_group_name_H-M   'P 1'
#
loop_
_entity.id
_entity.type
_entity.pdbx_description
1 polymer ?
#
loop_
_entity_poly.entity_id
_entity_poly.type
_entity_poly.pdbx_seq_one_letter_code
_entity_poly.pdbx_strand_id
1 'polypeptide(L)'
;MRTVTGPTDRVIVVGAGLGGLACALHLAAAGRQVTVVEREPVPGGRAGRLAVEGYEFDTGPTVLTMPDLIAEPLAAVGEKLSDWLELTPLDPAYRAYYPDGSTLDVRTDTTRMAAEIARVCGAREADGYLRFVDFTRRLWHLERDHFIGRNLDTPVDLLNLNLLRLLGMGAFRRLQPKIGEYFRDPRTQRIFSFQAMYAGLAPHDALAIYAVIAYLDSVAGVYFPKGGMHAVPKALAGAAEKHGVTFRYDTTVERVTTAHGRATGVVTADGEHIPADVVVLNPDLPVAYRDLLPPRRSPRRLRFSPSCVVLHIGSRQPYSRIAHHNIHFGTAWKGTFDEVIRRGLLMSDPSLLVTNPTHTDASAAPDGRQTYYVLAPTPNLEAGPIDWRGGMDQRYADELLRVLERRGYVGFRDGVEVQRIITPADWADAGMAAGTPFAAAHTFGQTGPFRPSNLHPSLPNVVFTGSGTQPGVGVPMVLISGKLAAARITEVS
;
A
#
# COMPACT_ATOMS: atom_id res chain seq x y z
N MET A 1 -17.12 10.12 -18.16
CA MET A 1 -15.67 10.11 -17.77
C MET A 1 -14.91 11.04 -18.71
N ARG A 2 -14.04 11.92 -18.20
CA ARG A 2 -13.15 12.73 -19.03
C ARG A 2 -11.97 11.87 -19.52
N THR A 3 -11.50 12.12 -20.73
CA THR A 3 -10.36 11.40 -21.35
C THR A 3 -9.28 12.38 -21.82
N VAL A 4 -8.12 11.85 -22.13
CA VAL A 4 -7.06 12.56 -22.83
C VAL A 4 -7.56 12.99 -24.21
N THR A 5 -7.23 14.20 -24.63
CA THR A 5 -7.61 14.72 -25.95
C THR A 5 -6.39 14.75 -26.90
N GLY A 6 -6.59 14.53 -28.20
CA GLY A 6 -5.55 14.50 -29.23
C GLY A 6 -4.85 13.15 -29.35
N PRO A 7 -3.65 13.09 -29.99
CA PRO A 7 -2.92 11.83 -30.21
C PRO A 7 -2.58 11.10 -28.93
N THR A 8 -2.61 9.76 -28.95
CA THR A 8 -2.37 8.88 -27.79
C THR A 8 -1.52 7.65 -28.17
N ASP A 9 -0.86 7.64 -29.32
CA ASP A 9 -0.15 6.45 -29.83
C ASP A 9 1.14 6.19 -29.05
N ARG A 10 1.94 7.23 -28.77
CA ARG A 10 3.20 7.13 -28.05
C ARG A 10 3.01 7.60 -26.62
N VAL A 11 3.14 6.69 -25.67
CA VAL A 11 2.97 6.96 -24.24
C VAL A 11 4.27 6.74 -23.49
N ILE A 12 4.70 7.75 -22.74
CA ILE A 12 5.77 7.59 -21.74
C ILE A 12 5.14 7.41 -20.37
N VAL A 13 5.58 6.37 -19.66
CA VAL A 13 5.27 6.14 -18.25
C VAL A 13 6.53 6.42 -17.43
N VAL A 14 6.50 7.45 -16.60
CA VAL A 14 7.58 7.83 -15.70
C VAL A 14 7.42 7.08 -14.38
N GLY A 15 8.32 6.15 -14.11
CA GLY A 15 8.36 5.29 -12.93
C GLY A 15 7.75 3.90 -13.12
N ALA A 16 8.58 2.85 -12.90
CA ALA A 16 8.22 1.45 -12.96
C ALA A 16 7.68 0.91 -11.62
N GLY A 17 6.96 1.72 -10.83
CA GLY A 17 6.19 1.24 -9.68
C GLY A 17 4.95 0.46 -10.13
N LEU A 18 4.30 -0.27 -9.22
CA LEU A 18 3.15 -1.14 -9.53
C LEU A 18 2.04 -0.44 -10.33
N GLY A 19 1.75 0.83 -10.02
CA GLY A 19 0.75 1.61 -10.76
C GLY A 19 1.17 1.92 -12.19
N GLY A 20 2.46 2.28 -12.40
CA GLY A 20 3.04 2.51 -13.72
C GLY A 20 3.07 1.24 -14.56
N LEU A 21 3.48 0.10 -13.97
CA LEU A 21 3.53 -1.20 -14.64
C LEU A 21 2.12 -1.69 -15.05
N ALA A 22 1.14 -1.58 -14.16
CA ALA A 22 -0.24 -1.93 -14.49
C ALA A 22 -0.79 -1.03 -15.62
N CYS A 23 -0.50 0.28 -15.58
CA CYS A 23 -0.86 1.21 -16.65
C CYS A 23 -0.21 0.81 -17.99
N ALA A 24 1.10 0.49 -17.97
CA ALA A 24 1.84 0.10 -19.16
C ALA A 24 1.27 -1.17 -19.81
N LEU A 25 0.91 -2.19 -19.04
CA LEU A 25 0.28 -3.41 -19.53
C LEU A 25 -1.08 -3.14 -20.19
N HIS A 26 -1.95 -2.35 -19.54
CA HIS A 26 -3.25 -1.99 -20.13
C HIS A 26 -3.10 -1.14 -21.40
N LEU A 27 -2.10 -0.27 -21.47
CA LEU A 27 -1.80 0.53 -22.67
C LEU A 27 -1.27 -0.34 -23.81
N ALA A 28 -0.37 -1.29 -23.50
CA ALA A 28 0.15 -2.26 -24.49
C ALA A 28 -0.99 -3.14 -25.04
N ALA A 29 -1.88 -3.63 -24.17
CA ALA A 29 -3.08 -4.35 -24.60
C ALA A 29 -3.98 -3.56 -25.54
N ALA A 30 -4.01 -2.22 -25.39
CA ALA A 30 -4.74 -1.32 -26.28
C ALA A 30 -3.94 -0.88 -27.52
N GLY A 31 -2.78 -1.51 -27.80
CA GLY A 31 -1.96 -1.26 -28.99
C GLY A 31 -1.16 0.05 -28.95
N ARG A 32 -0.92 0.64 -27.77
CA ARG A 32 -0.10 1.85 -27.64
C ARG A 32 1.39 1.51 -27.63
N GLN A 33 2.20 2.38 -28.21
CA GLN A 33 3.66 2.31 -28.08
C GLN A 33 4.07 2.89 -26.72
N VAL A 34 4.48 2.02 -25.80
CA VAL A 34 4.75 2.39 -24.41
C VAL A 34 6.25 2.33 -24.13
N THR A 35 6.78 3.42 -23.57
CA THR A 35 8.12 3.46 -22.98
C THR A 35 8.01 3.78 -21.50
N VAL A 36 8.53 2.88 -20.66
CA VAL A 36 8.66 3.09 -19.21
C VAL A 36 10.06 3.61 -18.92
N VAL A 37 10.16 4.74 -18.21
CA VAL A 37 11.44 5.35 -17.82
C VAL A 37 11.54 5.27 -16.30
N GLU A 38 12.54 4.54 -15.79
CA GLU A 38 12.75 4.27 -14.36
C GLU A 38 14.15 4.71 -13.95
N ARG A 39 14.25 5.43 -12.83
CA ARG A 39 15.53 5.90 -12.29
C ARG A 39 16.38 4.81 -11.65
N GLU A 40 15.74 3.76 -11.13
CA GLU A 40 16.41 2.63 -10.50
C GLU A 40 16.81 1.57 -11.55
N PRO A 41 17.79 0.69 -11.25
CA PRO A 41 18.18 -0.39 -12.15
C PRO A 41 17.16 -1.52 -12.28
N VAL A 42 16.10 -1.50 -11.47
CA VAL A 42 15.06 -2.54 -11.41
C VAL A 42 13.67 -1.92 -11.22
N PRO A 43 12.60 -2.61 -11.63
CA PRO A 43 11.24 -2.14 -11.40
C PRO A 43 10.84 -2.33 -9.93
N GLY A 44 9.76 -1.67 -9.51
CA GLY A 44 9.11 -1.93 -8.23
C GLY A 44 8.75 -0.67 -7.44
N GLY A 45 9.53 0.39 -7.55
CA GLY A 45 9.32 1.59 -6.76
C GLY A 45 9.29 1.26 -5.27
N ARG A 46 8.12 1.47 -4.61
CA ARG A 46 7.95 1.13 -3.18
C ARG A 46 7.95 -0.38 -2.90
N ALA A 47 7.65 -1.23 -3.87
CA ALA A 47 7.75 -2.69 -3.77
C ALA A 47 9.15 -3.16 -4.23
N GLY A 48 10.19 -2.55 -3.65
CA GLY A 48 11.58 -2.83 -3.94
C GLY A 48 12.16 -3.96 -3.10
N ARG A 49 13.45 -4.24 -3.30
CA ARG A 49 14.22 -5.26 -2.59
C ARG A 49 15.56 -4.70 -2.12
N LEU A 50 15.99 -5.11 -0.96
CA LEU A 50 17.30 -4.85 -0.40
C LEU A 50 18.03 -6.16 -0.14
N ALA A 51 19.20 -6.35 -0.75
CA ALA A 51 20.06 -7.49 -0.49
C ALA A 51 21.32 -7.02 0.28
N VAL A 52 21.59 -7.61 1.42
CA VAL A 52 22.73 -7.27 2.29
C VAL A 52 23.25 -8.55 2.95
N GLU A 53 24.54 -8.85 2.77
CA GLU A 53 25.24 -9.96 3.45
C GLU A 53 24.52 -11.31 3.34
N GLY A 54 23.91 -11.58 2.17
CA GLY A 54 23.14 -12.80 1.91
C GLY A 54 21.71 -12.81 2.43
N TYR A 55 21.26 -11.74 3.10
CA TYR A 55 19.87 -11.53 3.47
C TYR A 55 19.13 -10.73 2.41
N GLU A 56 17.87 -11.06 2.20
CA GLU A 56 16.97 -10.40 1.27
C GLU A 56 15.74 -9.84 1.99
N PHE A 57 15.47 -8.56 1.77
CA PHE A 57 14.36 -7.86 2.41
C PHE A 57 13.47 -7.20 1.36
N ASP A 58 12.18 -7.34 1.51
CA ASP A 58 11.21 -6.47 0.85
C ASP A 58 11.23 -5.09 1.50
N THR A 59 11.39 -4.01 0.71
CA THR A 59 11.57 -2.66 1.26
C THR A 59 10.28 -1.91 1.51
N GLY A 60 9.13 -2.44 1.11
CA GLY A 60 7.84 -1.75 1.18
C GLY A 60 6.70 -2.62 1.70
N PRO A 61 5.66 -2.89 0.90
CA PRO A 61 4.54 -3.71 1.33
C PRO A 61 4.99 -5.14 1.63
N THR A 62 4.49 -5.72 2.72
CA THR A 62 4.75 -7.12 3.09
C THR A 62 3.50 -7.99 2.98
N VAL A 63 2.33 -7.37 2.89
CA VAL A 63 1.02 -8.05 2.86
C VAL A 63 0.45 -8.00 1.45
N LEU A 64 0.29 -9.14 0.82
CA LEU A 64 -0.31 -9.28 -0.50
C LEU A 64 -1.72 -9.83 -0.36
N THR A 65 -2.69 -9.05 -0.81
CA THR A 65 -4.10 -9.43 -0.89
C THR A 65 -4.60 -9.31 -2.33
N MET A 66 -5.74 -9.90 -2.64
CA MET A 66 -6.42 -9.73 -3.93
C MET A 66 -5.52 -10.06 -5.15
N PRO A 67 -5.01 -11.29 -5.27
CA PRO A 67 -4.16 -11.69 -6.40
C PRO A 67 -4.86 -11.56 -7.76
N ASP A 68 -6.19 -11.56 -7.79
CA ASP A 68 -7.00 -11.27 -8.98
C ASP A 68 -6.70 -9.87 -9.57
N LEU A 69 -6.35 -8.88 -8.76
CA LEU A 69 -5.98 -7.55 -9.23
C LEU A 69 -4.56 -7.51 -9.83
N ILE A 70 -3.69 -8.46 -9.48
CA ILE A 70 -2.40 -8.66 -10.18
C ILE A 70 -2.63 -9.42 -11.49
N ALA A 71 -3.54 -10.39 -11.47
CA ALA A 71 -3.91 -11.16 -12.67
C ALA A 71 -4.54 -10.29 -13.76
N GLU A 72 -5.27 -9.23 -13.38
CA GLU A 72 -6.01 -8.39 -14.33
C GLU A 72 -5.13 -7.71 -15.39
N PRO A 73 -4.04 -6.95 -15.04
CA PRO A 73 -3.14 -6.39 -16.05
C PRO A 73 -2.39 -7.43 -16.86
N LEU A 74 -2.07 -8.61 -16.30
CA LEU A 74 -1.49 -9.74 -17.04
C LEU A 74 -2.49 -10.29 -18.06
N ALA A 75 -3.72 -10.54 -17.62
CA ALA A 75 -4.77 -11.04 -18.50
C ALA A 75 -5.11 -10.07 -19.65
N ALA A 76 -4.95 -8.76 -19.44
CA ALA A 76 -5.16 -7.77 -20.48
C ALA A 76 -4.24 -8.00 -21.71
N VAL A 77 -3.03 -8.51 -21.50
CA VAL A 77 -2.08 -8.88 -22.56
C VAL A 77 -2.09 -10.37 -22.88
N GLY A 78 -3.04 -11.16 -22.36
CA GLY A 78 -3.18 -12.59 -22.63
C GLY A 78 -2.32 -13.52 -21.75
N GLU A 79 -1.69 -12.98 -20.70
CA GLU A 79 -0.85 -13.76 -19.78
C GLU A 79 -1.65 -14.27 -18.57
N LYS A 80 -1.20 -15.38 -17.98
CA LYS A 80 -1.80 -15.94 -16.76
C LYS A 80 -0.90 -15.65 -15.57
N LEU A 81 -1.51 -15.31 -14.43
CA LEU A 81 -0.78 -15.06 -13.19
C LEU A 81 0.15 -16.21 -12.79
N SER A 82 -0.33 -17.46 -12.94
CA SER A 82 0.41 -18.67 -12.60
C SER A 82 1.70 -18.89 -13.41
N ASP A 83 1.83 -18.25 -14.57
CA ASP A 83 3.00 -18.38 -15.42
C ASP A 83 4.14 -17.41 -14.96
N TRP A 84 3.80 -16.47 -14.10
CA TRP A 84 4.67 -15.41 -13.63
C TRP A 84 4.95 -15.43 -12.12
N LEU A 85 3.99 -15.90 -11.33
CA LEU A 85 4.07 -15.86 -9.86
C LEU A 85 3.58 -17.17 -9.24
N GLU A 86 4.38 -17.70 -8.33
CA GLU A 86 3.99 -18.75 -7.40
C GLU A 86 3.58 -18.09 -6.08
N LEU A 87 2.28 -18.17 -5.75
CA LEU A 87 1.71 -17.56 -4.56
C LEU A 87 1.35 -18.61 -3.52
N THR A 88 1.89 -18.45 -2.31
CA THR A 88 1.56 -19.28 -1.15
C THR A 88 0.49 -18.60 -0.31
N PRO A 89 -0.71 -19.17 -0.13
CA PRO A 89 -1.69 -18.64 0.81
C PRO A 89 -1.17 -18.81 2.26
N LEU A 90 -1.28 -17.77 3.06
CA LEU A 90 -0.83 -17.79 4.44
C LEU A 90 -1.95 -18.26 5.39
N ASP A 91 -1.65 -19.24 6.25
CA ASP A 91 -2.55 -19.71 7.30
C ASP A 91 -1.75 -19.95 8.61
N PRO A 92 -1.89 -19.10 9.61
CA PRO A 92 -2.76 -17.91 9.66
C PRO A 92 -2.26 -16.77 8.75
N ALA A 93 -3.20 -15.96 8.26
CA ALA A 93 -2.88 -14.70 7.56
C ALA A 93 -2.12 -13.74 8.47
N TYR A 94 -2.54 -13.68 9.75
CA TYR A 94 -1.88 -12.94 10.84
C TYR A 94 -2.00 -13.72 12.15
N ARG A 95 -1.00 -13.57 13.03
CA ARG A 95 -1.12 -13.91 14.44
C ARG A 95 -1.13 -12.63 15.26
N ALA A 96 -2.21 -12.36 15.98
CA ALA A 96 -2.33 -11.23 16.87
C ALA A 96 -1.91 -11.62 18.30
N TYR A 97 -1.12 -10.77 18.94
CA TYR A 97 -0.68 -10.88 20.33
C TYR A 97 -1.26 -9.71 21.11
N TYR A 98 -1.88 -10.01 22.24
CA TYR A 98 -2.52 -9.02 23.10
C TYR A 98 -1.78 -8.85 24.43
N PRO A 99 -1.95 -7.70 25.12
CA PRO A 99 -1.25 -7.41 26.38
C PRO A 99 -1.60 -8.37 27.54
N ASP A 100 -2.76 -9.03 27.46
CA ASP A 100 -3.20 -10.05 28.42
C ASP A 100 -2.53 -11.43 28.21
N GLY A 101 -1.60 -11.52 27.25
CA GLY A 101 -0.92 -12.75 26.86
C GLY A 101 -1.69 -13.66 25.91
N SER A 102 -2.94 -13.32 25.59
CA SER A 102 -3.72 -14.11 24.63
C SER A 102 -3.25 -13.89 23.21
N THR A 103 -3.47 -14.90 22.36
CA THR A 103 -3.19 -14.85 20.92
C THR A 103 -4.42 -15.23 20.13
N LEU A 104 -4.57 -14.65 18.94
CA LEU A 104 -5.64 -14.96 17.99
C LEU A 104 -5.05 -15.10 16.59
N ASP A 105 -5.26 -16.25 15.98
CA ASP A 105 -4.88 -16.53 14.60
C ASP A 105 -5.99 -16.07 13.66
N VAL A 106 -5.67 -15.10 12.79
CA VAL A 106 -6.59 -14.67 11.75
C VAL A 106 -6.52 -15.66 10.60
N ARG A 107 -7.64 -16.31 10.32
CA ARG A 107 -7.75 -17.35 9.29
C ARG A 107 -8.72 -16.92 8.20
N THR A 108 -8.39 -17.25 6.95
CA THR A 108 -9.23 -16.94 5.79
C THR A 108 -10.50 -17.80 5.74
N ASP A 109 -10.41 -19.06 6.18
CA ASP A 109 -11.59 -19.92 6.29
C ASP A 109 -12.52 -19.38 7.40
N THR A 110 -13.72 -18.95 7.01
CA THR A 110 -14.69 -18.30 7.88
C THR A 110 -15.12 -19.21 9.04
N THR A 111 -15.23 -20.52 8.85
CA THR A 111 -15.63 -21.48 9.88
C THR A 111 -14.51 -21.66 10.90
N ARG A 112 -13.27 -21.84 10.45
CA ARG A 112 -12.08 -21.94 11.31
C ARG A 112 -11.83 -20.65 12.06
N MET A 113 -12.05 -19.49 11.43
CA MET A 113 -11.92 -18.18 12.09
C MET A 113 -12.99 -17.97 13.16
N ALA A 114 -14.26 -18.35 12.89
CA ALA A 114 -15.31 -18.30 13.89
C ALA A 114 -15.00 -19.20 15.11
N ALA A 115 -14.49 -20.42 14.86
CA ALA A 115 -14.07 -21.33 15.93
C ALA A 115 -12.89 -20.75 16.74
N GLU A 116 -11.92 -20.13 16.10
CA GLU A 116 -10.79 -19.47 16.76
C GLU A 116 -11.24 -18.29 17.62
N ILE A 117 -12.15 -17.45 17.12
CA ILE A 117 -12.74 -16.35 17.88
C ILE A 117 -13.55 -16.90 19.08
N ALA A 118 -14.32 -17.98 18.88
CA ALA A 118 -15.08 -18.61 19.97
C ALA A 118 -14.16 -19.11 21.08
N ARG A 119 -13.01 -19.70 20.70
CA ARG A 119 -11.99 -20.20 21.63
C ARG A 119 -11.37 -19.08 22.48
N VAL A 120 -11.04 -17.95 21.85
CA VAL A 120 -10.26 -16.86 22.48
C VAL A 120 -11.17 -15.83 23.16
N CYS A 121 -12.28 -15.48 22.50
CA CYS A 121 -13.15 -14.35 22.88
C CYS A 121 -14.58 -14.75 23.23
N GLY A 122 -14.97 -16.02 22.99
CA GLY A 122 -16.28 -16.57 23.31
C GLY A 122 -17.27 -16.62 22.12
N ALA A 123 -18.30 -17.46 22.25
CA ALA A 123 -19.26 -17.77 21.18
C ALA A 123 -19.99 -16.53 20.62
N ARG A 124 -20.31 -15.57 21.48
CA ARG A 124 -20.97 -14.32 21.08
C ARG A 124 -20.15 -13.52 20.07
N GLU A 125 -18.82 -13.45 20.26
CA GLU A 125 -17.91 -12.75 19.37
C GLU A 125 -17.80 -13.50 18.01
N ALA A 126 -17.84 -14.84 18.02
CA ALA A 126 -17.90 -15.66 16.83
C ALA A 126 -19.17 -15.40 16.00
N ASP A 127 -20.35 -15.32 16.65
CA ASP A 127 -21.59 -14.92 15.99
C ASP A 127 -21.51 -13.48 15.43
N GLY A 128 -20.86 -12.59 16.16
CA GLY A 128 -20.57 -11.23 15.72
C GLY A 128 -19.71 -11.23 14.46
N TYR A 129 -18.69 -12.07 14.41
CA TYR A 129 -17.79 -12.21 13.27
C TYR A 129 -18.54 -12.68 12.03
N LEU A 130 -19.39 -13.69 12.11
CA LEU A 130 -20.16 -14.17 10.96
C LEU A 130 -21.03 -13.05 10.34
N ARG A 131 -21.69 -12.24 11.18
CA ARG A 131 -22.45 -11.07 10.71
C ARG A 131 -21.54 -9.98 10.13
N PHE A 132 -20.35 -9.79 10.70
CA PHE A 132 -19.36 -8.83 10.20
C PHE A 132 -18.83 -9.24 8.82
N VAL A 133 -18.52 -10.51 8.61
CA VAL A 133 -18.11 -11.05 7.28
C VAL A 133 -19.18 -10.77 6.23
N ASP A 134 -20.44 -10.99 6.55
CA ASP A 134 -21.54 -10.72 5.63
C ASP A 134 -21.67 -9.21 5.30
N PHE A 135 -21.51 -8.35 6.33
CA PHE A 135 -21.48 -6.90 6.12
C PHE A 135 -20.32 -6.48 5.22
N THR A 136 -19.10 -6.92 5.50
CA THR A 136 -17.90 -6.51 4.76
C THR A 136 -17.87 -7.08 3.35
N ARG A 137 -18.40 -8.29 3.11
CA ARG A 137 -18.58 -8.86 1.79
C ARG A 137 -19.52 -8.02 0.92
N ARG A 138 -20.68 -7.63 1.45
CA ARG A 138 -21.63 -6.74 0.75
C ARG A 138 -21.00 -5.37 0.48
N LEU A 139 -20.25 -4.84 1.45
CA LEU A 139 -19.54 -3.59 1.31
C LEU A 139 -18.54 -3.65 0.15
N TRP A 140 -17.72 -4.71 0.09
CA TRP A 140 -16.74 -4.92 -0.98
C TRP A 140 -17.37 -4.96 -2.36
N HIS A 141 -18.43 -5.73 -2.57
CA HIS A 141 -19.12 -5.79 -3.88
C HIS A 141 -19.69 -4.45 -4.31
N LEU A 142 -20.22 -3.66 -3.39
CA LEU A 142 -20.71 -2.32 -3.71
C LEU A 142 -19.59 -1.33 -4.03
N GLU A 143 -18.47 -1.42 -3.30
CA GLU A 143 -17.36 -0.48 -3.47
C GLU A 143 -16.52 -0.78 -4.71
N ARG A 144 -16.18 -2.06 -4.94
CA ARG A 144 -15.30 -2.47 -6.03
C ARG A 144 -15.79 -1.98 -7.38
N ASP A 145 -17.04 -2.30 -7.70
CA ASP A 145 -17.57 -2.11 -9.06
C ASP A 145 -18.09 -0.70 -9.31
N HIS A 146 -18.45 0.04 -8.25
CA HIS A 146 -19.17 1.30 -8.41
C HIS A 146 -18.40 2.53 -7.94
N PHE A 147 -17.32 2.35 -7.16
CA PHE A 147 -16.58 3.47 -6.58
C PHE A 147 -15.05 3.31 -6.76
N ILE A 148 -14.47 2.19 -6.34
CA ILE A 148 -13.01 1.98 -6.38
C ILE A 148 -12.52 1.75 -7.81
N GLY A 149 -13.23 0.93 -8.59
CA GLY A 149 -12.87 0.52 -9.95
C GLY A 149 -13.28 1.51 -11.04
N ARG A 150 -13.64 2.76 -10.70
CA ARG A 150 -14.12 3.76 -11.66
C ARG A 150 -13.41 5.11 -11.53
N ASN A 151 -13.21 5.75 -12.65
CA ASN A 151 -12.82 7.16 -12.69
C ASN A 151 -13.99 8.06 -12.22
N LEU A 152 -13.74 8.87 -11.19
CA LEU A 152 -14.71 9.80 -10.63
C LEU A 152 -14.24 11.23 -10.92
N ASP A 153 -14.93 11.94 -11.80
CA ASP A 153 -14.57 13.30 -12.20
C ASP A 153 -15.19 14.36 -11.30
N THR A 154 -16.39 14.07 -10.77
CA THR A 154 -17.19 14.99 -9.96
C THR A 154 -17.91 14.25 -8.83
N PRO A 155 -18.31 14.93 -7.74
CA PRO A 155 -19.17 14.34 -6.72
C PRO A 155 -20.50 13.79 -7.24
N VAL A 156 -20.99 14.31 -8.38
CA VAL A 156 -22.24 13.83 -9.00
C VAL A 156 -22.10 12.38 -9.48
N ASP A 157 -20.91 11.94 -9.85
CA ASP A 157 -20.64 10.56 -10.26
C ASP A 157 -20.89 9.52 -9.15
N LEU A 158 -20.99 9.97 -7.89
CA LEU A 158 -21.39 9.14 -6.76
C LEU A 158 -22.91 8.94 -6.66
N LEU A 159 -23.71 9.79 -7.29
CA LEU A 159 -25.17 9.79 -7.17
C LEU A 159 -25.79 8.62 -7.95
N ASN A 160 -25.87 7.48 -7.29
CA ASN A 160 -26.50 6.27 -7.83
C ASN A 160 -27.17 5.46 -6.70
N LEU A 161 -27.96 4.45 -7.07
CA LEU A 161 -28.67 3.59 -6.10
C LEU A 161 -27.70 2.87 -5.12
N ASN A 162 -26.45 2.63 -5.52
CA ASN A 162 -25.47 1.97 -4.68
C ASN A 162 -24.96 2.88 -3.55
N LEU A 163 -24.92 4.19 -3.77
CA LEU A 163 -24.68 5.16 -2.69
C LEU A 163 -25.79 5.08 -1.63
N LEU A 164 -27.06 4.98 -2.04
CA LEU A 164 -28.16 4.81 -1.08
C LEU A 164 -28.06 3.49 -0.32
N ARG A 165 -27.62 2.40 -0.95
CA ARG A 165 -27.35 1.12 -0.30
C ARG A 165 -26.23 1.25 0.72
N LEU A 166 -25.12 1.91 0.39
CA LEU A 166 -24.02 2.19 1.33
C LEU A 166 -24.48 3.05 2.53
N LEU A 167 -25.29 4.07 2.28
CA LEU A 167 -25.90 4.88 3.35
C LEU A 167 -26.77 4.02 4.26
N GLY A 168 -27.64 3.17 3.70
CA GLY A 168 -28.50 2.25 4.45
C GLY A 168 -27.70 1.22 5.29
N MET A 169 -26.54 0.80 4.81
CA MET A 169 -25.61 -0.08 5.55
C MET A 169 -24.83 0.66 6.67
N GLY A 170 -24.90 1.99 6.73
CA GLY A 170 -24.16 2.80 7.69
C GLY A 170 -22.69 2.94 7.36
N ALA A 171 -22.30 2.80 6.08
CA ALA A 171 -20.91 2.86 5.61
C ALA A 171 -20.23 4.22 5.89
N PHE A 172 -20.99 5.30 5.99
CA PHE A 172 -20.49 6.63 6.29
C PHE A 172 -20.52 7.00 7.78
N ARG A 173 -20.93 6.07 8.67
CA ARG A 173 -20.78 6.23 10.12
C ARG A 173 -19.31 6.04 10.52
N ARG A 174 -18.96 6.40 11.76
CA ARG A 174 -17.62 6.13 12.29
C ARG A 174 -17.37 4.63 12.40
N LEU A 175 -16.14 4.19 12.05
CA LEU A 175 -15.75 2.78 12.01
C LEU A 175 -15.83 2.15 13.40
N GLN A 176 -15.26 2.78 14.43
CA GLN A 176 -15.22 2.18 15.78
C GLN A 176 -16.62 1.90 16.35
N PRO A 177 -17.61 2.82 16.31
CA PRO A 177 -19.00 2.50 16.69
C PRO A 177 -19.62 1.41 15.81
N LYS A 178 -19.31 1.38 14.51
CA LYS A 178 -19.83 0.34 13.61
C LYS A 178 -19.27 -1.04 13.94
N ILE A 179 -18.00 -1.15 14.26
CA ILE A 179 -17.35 -2.38 14.77
C ILE A 179 -18.02 -2.84 16.07
N GLY A 180 -18.37 -1.89 16.97
CA GLY A 180 -19.07 -2.16 18.23
C GLY A 180 -20.48 -2.76 18.07
N GLU A 181 -21.09 -2.70 16.88
CA GLU A 181 -22.38 -3.40 16.60
C GLU A 181 -22.18 -4.92 16.48
N TYR A 182 -20.98 -5.38 16.13
CA TYR A 182 -20.64 -6.78 15.94
C TYR A 182 -19.86 -7.36 17.12
N PHE A 183 -18.95 -6.58 17.70
CA PHE A 183 -17.98 -7.04 18.70
C PHE A 183 -18.04 -6.22 19.98
N ARG A 184 -17.88 -6.90 21.12
CA ARG A 184 -17.75 -6.27 22.45
C ARG A 184 -16.36 -6.46 23.04
N ASP A 185 -15.70 -7.58 22.72
CA ASP A 185 -14.35 -7.85 23.19
C ASP A 185 -13.36 -6.89 22.53
N PRO A 186 -12.51 -6.19 23.29
CA PRO A 186 -11.52 -5.28 22.75
C PRO A 186 -10.55 -5.95 21.77
N ARG A 187 -10.30 -7.24 21.90
CA ARG A 187 -9.40 -7.99 21.01
C ARG A 187 -9.99 -8.11 19.60
N THR A 188 -11.24 -8.52 19.48
CA THR A 188 -11.94 -8.58 18.20
C THR A 188 -12.16 -7.19 17.60
N GLN A 189 -12.46 -6.17 18.42
CA GLN A 189 -12.56 -4.80 17.93
C GLN A 189 -11.25 -4.31 17.33
N ARG A 190 -10.10 -4.60 17.95
CA ARG A 190 -8.76 -4.20 17.45
C ARG A 190 -8.41 -4.88 16.16
N ILE A 191 -8.55 -6.22 16.08
CA ILE A 191 -8.13 -7.00 14.90
C ILE A 191 -8.98 -6.70 13.65
N PHE A 192 -10.23 -6.23 13.81
CA PHE A 192 -11.10 -5.87 12.70
C PHE A 192 -11.23 -4.35 12.47
N SER A 193 -10.36 -3.53 13.08
CA SER A 193 -10.36 -2.08 12.86
C SER A 193 -8.97 -1.47 12.67
N PHE A 194 -7.88 -2.16 13.04
CA PHE A 194 -6.52 -1.62 12.89
C PHE A 194 -6.18 -1.26 11.44
N GLN A 195 -6.80 -1.93 10.48
CA GLN A 195 -6.62 -1.71 9.04
C GLN A 195 -6.96 -0.28 8.60
N ALA A 196 -7.67 0.50 9.41
CA ALA A 196 -7.86 1.94 9.15
C ALA A 196 -6.53 2.70 9.02
N MET A 197 -5.46 2.19 9.64
CA MET A 197 -4.10 2.74 9.49
C MET A 197 -3.57 2.64 8.05
N TYR A 198 -3.97 1.64 7.30
CA TYR A 198 -3.58 1.52 5.89
C TYR A 198 -4.15 2.66 5.02
N ALA A 199 -5.29 3.22 5.45
CA ALA A 199 -5.88 4.42 4.87
C ALA A 199 -5.36 5.73 5.49
N GLY A 200 -4.38 5.66 6.39
CA GLY A 200 -3.81 6.81 7.10
C GLY A 200 -4.71 7.40 8.18
N LEU A 201 -5.62 6.61 8.73
CA LEU A 201 -6.63 7.06 9.70
C LEU A 201 -6.58 6.24 10.99
N ALA A 202 -6.94 6.86 12.10
CA ALA A 202 -7.23 6.12 13.32
C ALA A 202 -8.59 5.39 13.20
N PRO A 203 -8.76 4.20 13.81
CA PRO A 203 -10.04 3.48 13.77
C PRO A 203 -11.24 4.30 14.26
N HIS A 204 -11.04 5.16 15.26
CA HIS A 204 -12.09 6.02 15.81
C HIS A 204 -12.40 7.26 14.95
N ASP A 205 -11.54 7.62 14.00
CA ASP A 205 -11.76 8.74 13.08
C ASP A 205 -12.21 8.26 11.69
N ALA A 206 -11.89 7.03 11.32
CA ALA A 206 -12.23 6.45 10.03
C ALA A 206 -13.74 6.29 9.85
N LEU A 207 -14.20 6.30 8.61
CA LEU A 207 -15.57 5.90 8.24
C LEU A 207 -15.67 4.38 8.14
N ALA A 208 -16.85 3.83 8.36
CA ALA A 208 -17.11 2.40 8.31
C ALA A 208 -16.93 1.80 6.90
N ILE A 209 -16.91 2.62 5.86
CA ILE A 209 -16.53 2.23 4.50
C ILE A 209 -15.15 1.55 4.47
N TYR A 210 -14.21 1.94 5.34
CA TYR A 210 -12.88 1.32 5.44
C TYR A 210 -12.86 -0.06 6.12
N ALA A 211 -14.01 -0.55 6.63
CA ALA A 211 -14.13 -1.94 7.05
C ALA A 211 -13.90 -2.93 5.90
N VAL A 212 -14.01 -2.47 4.66
CA VAL A 212 -13.67 -3.25 3.47
C VAL A 212 -12.23 -3.77 3.50
N ILE A 213 -11.30 -3.04 4.11
CA ILE A 213 -9.89 -3.48 4.19
C ILE A 213 -9.77 -4.74 5.04
N ALA A 214 -10.56 -4.85 6.13
CA ALA A 214 -10.62 -6.10 6.91
C ALA A 214 -11.20 -7.29 6.11
N TYR A 215 -12.08 -7.04 5.13
CA TYR A 215 -12.49 -8.08 4.19
C TYR A 215 -11.33 -8.55 3.31
N LEU A 216 -10.53 -7.62 2.78
CA LEU A 216 -9.44 -7.93 1.86
C LEU A 216 -8.38 -8.85 2.50
N ASP A 217 -8.04 -8.64 3.75
CA ASP A 217 -7.00 -9.42 4.43
C ASP A 217 -7.53 -10.62 5.23
N SER A 218 -8.69 -10.49 5.87
CA SER A 218 -9.21 -11.53 6.77
C SER A 218 -10.17 -12.51 6.10
N VAL A 219 -10.78 -12.16 4.97
CA VAL A 219 -11.76 -12.99 4.27
C VAL A 219 -11.29 -13.39 2.87
N ALA A 220 -10.75 -12.44 2.09
CA ALA A 220 -10.19 -12.74 0.77
C ALA A 220 -8.81 -13.41 0.85
N GLY A 221 -8.08 -13.20 1.94
CA GLY A 221 -6.85 -13.88 2.27
C GLY A 221 -5.59 -13.09 1.98
N VAL A 222 -4.52 -13.54 2.64
CA VAL A 222 -3.17 -13.01 2.48
C VAL A 222 -2.29 -14.06 1.82
N TYR A 223 -1.47 -13.64 0.91
CA TYR A 223 -0.57 -14.48 0.12
C TYR A 223 0.87 -13.99 0.24
N PHE A 224 1.81 -14.89 0.02
CA PHE A 224 3.22 -14.54 -0.10
C PHE A 224 3.77 -15.08 -1.42
N PRO A 225 4.34 -14.22 -2.28
CA PRO A 225 4.96 -14.65 -3.52
C PRO A 225 6.33 -15.24 -3.24
N LYS A 226 6.65 -16.36 -3.88
CA LYS A 226 7.99 -16.95 -3.82
C LYS A 226 9.03 -15.95 -4.32
N GLY A 227 10.09 -15.78 -3.57
CA GLY A 227 11.11 -14.75 -3.82
C GLY A 227 10.73 -13.35 -3.34
N GLY A 228 9.71 -13.22 -2.46
CA GLY A 228 9.32 -11.97 -1.80
C GLY A 228 8.38 -11.10 -2.64
N MET A 229 7.95 -10.00 -2.05
CA MET A 229 7.01 -9.06 -2.67
C MET A 229 7.55 -8.42 -3.95
N HIS A 230 8.87 -8.30 -4.08
CA HIS A 230 9.51 -7.77 -5.29
C HIS A 230 9.31 -8.67 -6.53
N ALA A 231 8.92 -9.93 -6.36
CA ALA A 231 8.55 -10.81 -7.48
C ALA A 231 7.36 -10.24 -8.28
N VAL A 232 6.44 -9.52 -7.62
CA VAL A 232 5.25 -8.93 -8.28
C VAL A 232 5.63 -7.88 -9.34
N PRO A 233 6.38 -6.81 -9.03
CA PRO A 233 6.77 -5.86 -10.07
C PRO A 233 7.66 -6.49 -11.15
N LYS A 234 8.52 -7.45 -10.81
CA LYS A 234 9.31 -8.19 -11.81
C LYS A 234 8.43 -8.96 -12.79
N ALA A 235 7.39 -9.64 -12.30
CA ALA A 235 6.43 -10.34 -13.14
C ALA A 235 5.69 -9.40 -14.08
N LEU A 236 5.19 -8.26 -13.56
CA LEU A 236 4.49 -7.27 -14.38
C LEU A 236 5.40 -6.63 -15.42
N ALA A 237 6.65 -6.31 -15.05
CA ALA A 237 7.64 -5.74 -15.98
C ALA A 237 8.01 -6.74 -17.07
N GLY A 238 8.34 -7.99 -16.72
CA GLY A 238 8.67 -9.04 -17.69
C GLY A 238 7.51 -9.35 -18.67
N ALA A 239 6.27 -9.36 -18.18
CA ALA A 239 5.11 -9.49 -19.04
C ALA A 239 4.96 -8.26 -19.98
N ALA A 240 5.20 -7.05 -19.47
CA ALA A 240 5.13 -5.84 -20.28
C ALA A 240 6.23 -5.83 -21.38
N GLU A 241 7.46 -6.22 -21.06
CA GLU A 241 8.57 -6.37 -22.02
C GLU A 241 8.22 -7.40 -23.09
N LYS A 242 7.71 -8.57 -22.71
CA LYS A 242 7.26 -9.63 -23.64
C LYS A 242 6.22 -9.12 -24.65
N HIS A 243 5.39 -8.15 -24.23
CA HIS A 243 4.34 -7.55 -25.07
C HIS A 243 4.73 -6.18 -25.65
N GLY A 244 6.04 -5.92 -25.82
CA GLY A 244 6.56 -4.81 -26.62
C GLY A 244 6.68 -3.48 -25.87
N VAL A 245 6.51 -3.46 -24.55
CA VAL A 245 6.84 -2.26 -23.74
C VAL A 245 8.35 -2.11 -23.65
N THR A 246 8.86 -0.93 -23.96
CA THR A 246 10.28 -0.61 -23.84
C THR A 246 10.57 -0.08 -22.44
N PHE A 247 11.60 -0.62 -21.78
CA PHE A 247 12.06 -0.12 -20.48
C PHE A 247 13.40 0.61 -20.61
N ARG A 248 13.52 1.72 -19.92
CA ARG A 248 14.75 2.49 -19.74
C ARG A 248 15.00 2.62 -18.25
N TYR A 249 15.77 1.68 -17.73
CA TYR A 249 16.26 1.68 -16.35
C TYR A 249 17.45 2.63 -16.20
N ASP A 250 17.87 2.91 -14.98
CA ASP A 250 18.96 3.85 -14.65
C ASP A 250 18.80 5.22 -15.33
N THR A 251 17.55 5.60 -15.62
CA THR A 251 17.22 6.81 -16.37
C THR A 251 16.31 7.72 -15.55
N THR A 252 16.85 8.81 -15.04
CA THR A 252 16.09 9.80 -14.28
C THR A 252 15.44 10.81 -15.23
N VAL A 253 14.13 10.94 -15.15
CA VAL A 253 13.39 12.02 -15.81
C VAL A 253 13.54 13.29 -14.97
N GLU A 254 14.05 14.36 -15.58
CA GLU A 254 14.21 15.66 -14.94
C GLU A 254 12.94 16.52 -15.02
N ARG A 255 12.29 16.53 -16.19
CA ARG A 255 11.08 17.33 -16.41
C ARG A 255 10.22 16.84 -17.57
N VAL A 256 8.94 17.22 -17.54
CA VAL A 256 8.01 17.11 -18.67
C VAL A 256 8.18 18.35 -19.57
N THR A 257 8.35 18.13 -20.87
CA THR A 257 8.38 19.22 -21.85
C THR A 257 6.97 19.58 -22.33
N THR A 258 6.74 20.86 -22.55
CA THR A 258 5.41 21.34 -22.97
C THR A 258 5.51 22.35 -24.12
N ALA A 259 4.56 22.28 -25.04
CA ALA A 259 4.34 23.29 -26.07
C ALA A 259 2.83 23.47 -26.29
N HIS A 260 2.40 24.67 -26.53
CA HIS A 260 0.98 25.03 -26.81
C HIS A 260 -0.02 24.44 -25.80
N GLY A 261 0.35 24.41 -24.48
CA GLY A 261 -0.51 23.90 -23.42
C GLY A 261 -0.63 22.36 -23.35
N ARG A 262 0.24 21.62 -24.02
CA ARG A 262 0.30 20.14 -24.00
C ARG A 262 1.70 19.66 -23.65
N ALA A 263 1.80 18.48 -23.05
CA ALA A 263 3.06 17.78 -22.93
C ALA A 263 3.52 17.29 -24.32
N THR A 264 4.82 17.38 -24.60
CA THR A 264 5.44 16.93 -25.85
C THR A 264 6.44 15.78 -25.64
N GLY A 265 6.71 15.43 -24.39
CA GLY A 265 7.63 14.39 -23.99
C GLY A 265 8.25 14.67 -22.63
N VAL A 266 9.39 14.05 -22.37
CA VAL A 266 10.20 14.25 -21.16
C VAL A 266 11.65 14.54 -21.52
N VAL A 267 12.38 15.18 -20.60
CA VAL A 267 13.84 15.32 -20.66
C VAL A 267 14.42 14.55 -19.49
N THR A 268 15.42 13.75 -19.79
CA THR A 268 16.19 12.98 -18.80
C THR A 268 17.32 13.81 -18.20
N ALA A 269 17.89 13.37 -17.09
CA ALA A 269 18.95 14.09 -16.40
C ALA A 269 20.24 14.26 -17.21
N ASP A 270 20.50 13.38 -18.20
CA ASP A 270 21.58 13.48 -19.17
C ASP A 270 21.26 14.39 -20.37
N GLY A 271 20.07 15.00 -20.37
CA GLY A 271 19.64 15.99 -21.37
C GLY A 271 18.94 15.41 -22.61
N GLU A 272 18.73 14.10 -22.69
CA GLU A 272 18.00 13.49 -23.81
C GLU A 272 16.52 13.89 -23.78
N HIS A 273 15.97 14.27 -24.93
CA HIS A 273 14.54 14.50 -25.10
C HIS A 273 13.85 13.26 -25.70
N ILE A 274 12.93 12.67 -24.95
CA ILE A 274 12.11 11.54 -25.39
C ILE A 274 10.71 12.07 -25.73
N PRO A 275 10.31 12.07 -27.02
CA PRO A 275 9.02 12.62 -27.44
C PRO A 275 7.88 11.67 -27.11
N ALA A 276 6.72 12.23 -26.73
CA ALA A 276 5.49 11.48 -26.45
C ALA A 276 4.23 12.27 -26.78
N ASP A 277 3.17 11.54 -27.08
CA ASP A 277 1.84 12.09 -27.24
C ASP A 277 1.13 12.23 -25.88
N VAL A 278 1.44 11.33 -24.94
CA VAL A 278 0.90 11.32 -23.56
C VAL A 278 2.04 11.02 -22.59
N VAL A 279 2.03 11.68 -21.43
CA VAL A 279 2.93 11.41 -20.31
C VAL A 279 2.13 10.95 -19.10
N VAL A 280 2.43 9.73 -18.61
CA VAL A 280 1.89 9.15 -17.37
C VAL A 280 2.93 9.31 -16.27
N LEU A 281 2.54 9.90 -15.15
CA LEU A 281 3.41 10.15 -14.00
C LEU A 281 3.03 9.21 -12.83
N ASN A 282 3.97 8.34 -12.44
CA ASN A 282 3.84 7.42 -11.30
C ASN A 282 4.63 7.83 -10.04
N PRO A 283 5.56 8.82 -10.06
CA PRO A 283 6.12 9.37 -8.83
C PRO A 283 5.04 9.92 -7.90
N ASP A 284 5.37 10.08 -6.61
CA ASP A 284 4.42 10.64 -5.65
C ASP A 284 3.87 11.99 -6.12
N LEU A 285 2.57 12.17 -6.03
CA LEU A 285 1.87 13.28 -6.71
C LEU A 285 2.47 14.67 -6.38
N PRO A 286 2.75 15.03 -5.10
CA PRO A 286 3.37 16.31 -4.78
C PRO A 286 4.77 16.47 -5.36
N VAL A 287 5.52 15.37 -5.46
CA VAL A 287 6.87 15.33 -6.05
C VAL A 287 6.78 15.53 -7.56
N ALA A 288 5.84 14.87 -8.22
CA ALA A 288 5.59 15.07 -9.65
C ALA A 288 5.27 16.54 -9.99
N TYR A 289 4.46 17.20 -9.15
CA TYR A 289 4.16 18.64 -9.32
C TYR A 289 5.36 19.55 -9.03
N ARG A 290 6.18 19.21 -8.05
CA ARG A 290 7.33 20.05 -7.65
C ARG A 290 8.49 19.93 -8.63
N ASP A 291 8.79 18.69 -9.07
CA ASP A 291 10.05 18.38 -9.74
C ASP A 291 9.89 18.16 -11.26
N LEU A 292 8.77 17.59 -11.71
CA LEU A 292 8.63 17.16 -13.10
C LEU A 292 7.77 18.08 -13.97
N LEU A 293 6.85 18.81 -13.37
CA LEU A 293 5.89 19.63 -14.10
C LEU A 293 6.33 21.12 -14.10
N PRO A 294 5.89 21.91 -15.10
CA PRO A 294 6.12 23.35 -15.08
C PRO A 294 5.67 23.98 -13.74
N PRO A 295 6.36 25.04 -13.24
CA PRO A 295 6.17 25.55 -11.90
C PRO A 295 4.73 26.05 -11.70
N ARG A 296 3.93 25.18 -11.13
CA ARG A 296 2.57 25.45 -10.62
C ARG A 296 2.46 24.80 -9.24
N ARG A 297 1.80 25.47 -8.32
CA ARG A 297 1.50 24.87 -7.02
C ARG A 297 0.62 23.65 -7.25
N SER A 298 0.86 22.57 -6.50
CA SER A 298 -0.10 21.48 -6.36
C SER A 298 -1.49 22.10 -6.13
N PRO A 299 -2.52 21.68 -6.86
CA PRO A 299 -3.83 22.33 -6.86
C PRO A 299 -4.50 22.33 -5.49
N ARG A 300 -3.98 21.57 -4.52
CA ARG A 300 -4.58 21.41 -3.19
C ARG A 300 -3.54 21.07 -2.13
N ARG A 301 -3.69 21.67 -0.95
CA ARG A 301 -2.96 21.25 0.26
C ARG A 301 -3.50 19.88 0.70
N LEU A 302 -2.64 18.87 0.72
CA LEU A 302 -2.98 17.50 1.15
C LEU A 302 -2.65 17.32 2.63
N ARG A 303 -3.47 16.52 3.31
CA ARG A 303 -3.14 15.92 4.60
C ARG A 303 -2.52 14.57 4.34
N PHE A 304 -1.30 14.35 4.81
CA PHE A 304 -0.60 13.09 4.61
C PHE A 304 -0.95 12.07 5.71
N SER A 305 -0.82 10.80 5.34
CA SER A 305 -0.90 9.67 6.27
C SER A 305 0.22 9.76 7.32
N PRO A 306 0.07 9.14 8.50
CA PRO A 306 1.22 8.82 9.33
C PRO A 306 2.31 8.12 8.52
N SER A 307 3.53 8.16 9.02
CA SER A 307 4.67 7.43 8.48
C SER A 307 4.94 6.15 9.29
N CYS A 308 6.07 5.55 9.06
CA CYS A 308 6.58 4.43 9.84
C CYS A 308 8.10 4.43 9.90
N VAL A 309 8.63 3.86 10.98
CA VAL A 309 9.99 3.32 11.02
C VAL A 309 9.91 1.84 10.68
N VAL A 310 10.82 1.39 9.82
CA VAL A 310 10.99 -0.02 9.46
C VAL A 310 12.38 -0.46 9.86
N LEU A 311 12.46 -1.60 10.55
CA LEU A 311 13.71 -2.29 10.80
C LEU A 311 13.75 -3.53 9.92
N HIS A 312 14.73 -3.61 9.01
CA HIS A 312 15.09 -4.83 8.30
C HIS A 312 16.19 -5.51 9.10
N ILE A 313 15.94 -6.72 9.57
CA ILE A 313 16.83 -7.44 10.49
C ILE A 313 17.13 -8.83 9.95
N GLY A 314 18.41 -9.10 9.68
CA GLY A 314 18.96 -10.43 9.51
C GLY A 314 19.39 -10.96 10.88
N SER A 315 18.95 -12.16 11.24
CA SER A 315 19.16 -12.72 12.58
C SER A 315 19.44 -14.21 12.56
N ARG A 316 20.29 -14.66 13.50
CA ARG A 316 20.50 -16.09 13.78
C ARG A 316 19.43 -16.70 14.69
N GLN A 317 18.49 -15.88 15.22
CA GLN A 317 17.54 -16.32 16.23
C GLN A 317 16.17 -16.66 15.59
N PRO A 318 15.78 -17.95 15.55
CA PRO A 318 14.44 -18.37 15.14
C PRO A 318 13.45 -18.32 16.30
N TYR A 319 12.15 -18.14 15.99
CA TYR A 319 11.05 -18.19 16.95
C TYR A 319 9.93 -19.09 16.42
N SER A 320 9.79 -20.28 16.98
CA SER A 320 8.78 -21.28 16.55
C SER A 320 7.31 -20.85 16.82
N ARG A 321 7.13 -19.91 17.73
CA ARG A 321 5.78 -19.44 18.15
C ARG A 321 5.19 -18.34 17.25
N ILE A 322 5.95 -17.77 16.33
CA ILE A 322 5.47 -16.72 15.43
C ILE A 322 4.93 -17.30 14.11
N ALA A 323 4.08 -16.54 13.45
CA ALA A 323 3.62 -16.81 12.10
C ALA A 323 4.40 -15.96 11.09
N HIS A 324 4.05 -16.03 9.82
CA HIS A 324 4.62 -15.14 8.80
C HIS A 324 4.39 -13.66 9.17
N HIS A 325 3.15 -13.28 9.47
CA HIS A 325 2.80 -11.94 9.96
C HIS A 325 2.34 -12.00 11.41
N ASN A 326 2.91 -11.13 12.24
CA ASN A 326 2.62 -11.04 13.67
C ASN A 326 2.28 -9.60 14.04
N ILE A 327 1.10 -9.40 14.62
CA ILE A 327 0.65 -8.08 15.09
C ILE A 327 0.72 -8.07 16.60
N HIS A 328 1.56 -7.22 17.16
CA HIS A 328 1.69 -7.02 18.60
C HIS A 328 0.93 -5.77 19.01
N PHE A 329 -0.23 -5.92 19.61
CA PHE A 329 -0.98 -4.81 20.15
C PHE A 329 -0.40 -4.34 21.49
N GLY A 330 -0.25 -3.01 21.65
CA GLY A 330 0.02 -2.40 22.95
C GLY A 330 -1.24 -2.39 23.82
N THR A 331 -1.11 -2.03 25.09
CA THR A 331 -2.24 -1.83 26.03
C THR A 331 -3.07 -0.61 25.61
N ALA A 332 -2.39 0.50 25.30
CA ALA A 332 -3.04 1.69 24.78
C ALA A 332 -3.56 1.45 23.35
N TRP A 333 -4.79 1.89 23.09
CA TRP A 333 -5.36 1.80 21.75
C TRP A 333 -5.62 3.18 21.16
N LYS A 334 -6.63 3.89 21.68
CA LYS A 334 -6.96 5.24 21.19
C LYS A 334 -5.81 6.23 21.40
N GLY A 335 -5.16 6.19 22.57
CA GLY A 335 -4.06 7.09 22.92
C GLY A 335 -2.90 7.01 21.95
N THR A 336 -2.54 5.80 21.53
CA THR A 336 -1.45 5.53 20.56
C THR A 336 -1.70 6.22 19.21
N PHE A 337 -2.94 6.15 18.68
CA PHE A 337 -3.28 6.85 17.44
C PHE A 337 -3.30 8.38 17.62
N ASP A 338 -3.77 8.88 18.77
CA ASP A 338 -3.77 10.30 19.07
C ASP A 338 -2.33 10.84 19.19
N GLU A 339 -1.38 10.06 19.76
CA GLU A 339 0.05 10.40 19.78
C GLU A 339 0.59 10.59 18.37
N VAL A 340 0.46 9.56 17.52
CA VAL A 340 1.05 9.57 16.18
C VAL A 340 0.38 10.57 15.23
N ILE A 341 -0.97 10.61 15.21
CA ILE A 341 -1.72 11.32 14.17
C ILE A 341 -2.02 12.76 14.53
N ARG A 342 -2.25 13.07 15.83
CA ARG A 342 -2.72 14.38 16.28
C ARG A 342 -1.64 15.18 16.99
N ARG A 343 -0.82 14.49 17.82
CA ARG A 343 0.18 15.13 18.66
C ARG A 343 1.58 15.15 18.04
N GLY A 344 1.81 14.37 16.97
CA GLY A 344 3.10 14.27 16.31
C GLY A 344 4.19 13.63 17.17
N LEU A 345 3.81 12.68 18.03
CA LEU A 345 4.69 12.00 18.98
C LEU A 345 4.87 10.53 18.58
N LEU A 346 5.99 9.93 18.98
CA LEU A 346 6.17 8.49 18.94
C LEU A 346 5.21 7.82 19.92
N MET A 347 4.84 6.56 19.62
CA MET A 347 3.96 5.78 20.48
C MET A 347 4.65 5.45 21.81
N SER A 348 4.03 5.84 22.93
CA SER A 348 4.49 5.48 24.27
C SER A 348 4.34 3.98 24.56
N ASP A 349 3.36 3.33 23.92
CA ASP A 349 3.12 1.89 23.98
C ASP A 349 2.87 1.36 22.56
N PRO A 350 3.93 1.06 21.79
CA PRO A 350 3.80 0.82 20.36
C PRO A 350 3.09 -0.48 20.03
N SER A 351 2.15 -0.40 19.08
CA SER A 351 1.66 -1.57 18.35
C SER A 351 2.56 -1.80 17.13
N LEU A 352 3.00 -3.03 16.91
CA LEU A 352 4.02 -3.40 15.93
C LEU A 352 3.52 -4.48 14.99
N LEU A 353 3.90 -4.37 13.71
CA LEU A 353 3.86 -5.50 12.78
C LEU A 353 5.26 -6.11 12.68
N VAL A 354 5.35 -7.41 12.89
CA VAL A 354 6.59 -8.19 12.65
C VAL A 354 6.29 -9.22 11.57
N THR A 355 6.91 -9.06 10.42
CA THR A 355 6.86 -10.05 9.34
C THR A 355 8.14 -10.87 9.34
N ASN A 356 8.01 -12.20 9.23
CA ASN A 356 9.11 -13.14 9.11
C ASN A 356 8.99 -13.90 7.77
N PRO A 357 9.54 -13.36 6.67
CA PRO A 357 9.48 -13.97 5.35
C PRO A 357 10.06 -15.38 5.30
N THR A 358 11.17 -15.62 6.04
CA THR A 358 11.84 -16.94 6.12
C THR A 358 10.98 -18.03 6.74
N HIS A 359 9.87 -17.69 7.40
CA HIS A 359 8.85 -18.66 7.84
C HIS A 359 8.19 -19.38 6.66
N THR A 360 8.08 -18.70 5.50
CA THR A 360 7.40 -19.22 4.29
C THR A 360 8.39 -19.52 3.18
N ASP A 361 9.43 -18.71 3.02
CA ASP A 361 10.46 -18.84 2.00
C ASP A 361 11.86 -18.70 2.63
N ALA A 362 12.49 -19.83 2.90
CA ALA A 362 13.80 -19.87 3.54
C ALA A 362 14.92 -19.23 2.69
N SER A 363 14.70 -19.06 1.38
CA SER A 363 15.69 -18.45 0.48
C SER A 363 15.96 -16.96 0.77
N ALA A 364 15.13 -16.31 1.59
CA ALA A 364 15.29 -14.92 1.97
C ALA A 364 16.45 -14.67 2.97
N ALA A 365 17.12 -15.73 3.45
CA ALA A 365 18.26 -15.62 4.37
C ALA A 365 19.29 -16.74 4.12
N PRO A 366 20.53 -16.61 4.60
CA PRO A 366 21.49 -17.70 4.64
C PRO A 366 20.96 -18.89 5.47
N ASP A 367 21.49 -20.09 5.24
CA ASP A 367 21.07 -21.32 5.91
C ASP A 367 21.02 -21.17 7.43
N GLY A 368 19.89 -21.54 8.02
CA GLY A 368 19.64 -21.46 9.45
C GLY A 368 19.45 -20.04 9.99
N ARG A 369 19.40 -19.04 9.13
CA ARG A 369 19.14 -17.63 9.47
C ARG A 369 17.70 -17.23 9.22
N GLN A 370 17.34 -16.04 9.73
CA GLN A 370 15.99 -15.49 9.64
C GLN A 370 16.02 -14.04 9.17
N THR A 371 15.01 -13.64 8.41
CA THR A 371 14.73 -12.22 8.14
C THR A 371 13.51 -11.76 8.92
N TYR A 372 13.60 -10.57 9.50
CA TYR A 372 12.48 -9.89 10.14
C TYR A 372 12.30 -8.49 9.57
N TYR A 373 11.07 -8.16 9.27
CA TYR A 373 10.62 -6.82 8.93
C TYR A 373 9.77 -6.31 10.09
N VAL A 374 10.27 -5.33 10.83
CA VAL A 374 9.56 -4.74 11.98
C VAL A 374 9.08 -3.37 11.60
N LEU A 375 7.76 -3.16 11.59
CA LEU A 375 7.15 -1.88 11.31
C LEU A 375 6.51 -1.28 12.56
N ALA A 376 6.91 -0.04 12.86
CA ALA A 376 6.32 0.81 13.90
C ALA A 376 5.73 2.08 13.26
N PRO A 377 4.42 2.35 13.39
CA PRO A 377 3.85 3.61 12.97
C PRO A 377 4.48 4.81 13.70
N THR A 378 4.74 5.88 12.94
CA THR A 378 5.30 7.13 13.46
C THR A 378 4.60 8.33 12.85
N PRO A 379 4.72 9.54 13.43
CA PRO A 379 4.33 10.77 12.75
C PRO A 379 5.07 10.90 11.41
N ASN A 380 4.44 11.51 10.42
CA ASN A 380 5.14 12.00 9.25
C ASN A 380 5.90 13.29 9.58
N LEU A 381 6.75 13.77 8.68
CA LEU A 381 7.62 14.93 8.93
C LEU A 381 6.87 16.28 9.08
N GLU A 382 5.63 16.37 8.60
CA GLU A 382 4.79 17.56 8.81
C GLU A 382 4.06 17.53 10.15
N ALA A 383 3.74 16.36 10.66
CA ALA A 383 2.99 16.20 11.91
C ALA A 383 3.89 16.22 13.15
N GLY A 384 5.12 15.70 13.06
CA GLY A 384 6.07 15.60 14.16
C GLY A 384 7.49 15.96 13.72
N PRO A 385 8.07 17.08 14.24
CA PRO A 385 9.43 17.49 13.91
C PRO A 385 10.47 16.68 14.69
N ILE A 386 10.56 15.38 14.39
CA ILE A 386 11.51 14.46 15.01
C ILE A 386 12.82 14.50 14.22
N ASP A 387 13.93 14.78 14.90
CA ASP A 387 15.26 14.78 14.30
C ASP A 387 15.80 13.35 14.16
N TRP A 388 15.37 12.69 13.09
CA TRP A 388 15.78 11.32 12.78
C TRP A 388 17.28 11.22 12.54
N ARG A 389 17.92 12.22 11.95
CA ARG A 389 19.35 12.21 11.62
C ARG A 389 20.27 12.54 12.80
N GLY A 390 19.74 13.15 13.86
CA GLY A 390 20.42 13.41 15.12
C GLY A 390 20.52 12.21 16.06
N GLY A 391 20.43 10.97 15.54
CA GLY A 391 20.57 9.73 16.31
C GLY A 391 19.25 9.25 16.95
N MET A 392 18.09 9.84 16.58
CA MET A 392 16.79 9.34 17.04
C MET A 392 16.44 8.02 16.36
N ASP A 393 16.88 7.78 15.13
CA ASP A 393 16.75 6.54 14.39
C ASP A 393 17.26 5.34 15.20
N GLN A 394 18.51 5.38 15.63
CA GLN A 394 19.11 4.30 16.42
C GLN A 394 18.45 4.15 17.79
N ARG A 395 18.20 5.28 18.48
CA ARG A 395 17.54 5.25 19.81
C ARG A 395 16.16 4.63 19.75
N TYR A 396 15.38 4.96 18.72
CA TYR A 396 14.06 4.39 18.55
C TYR A 396 14.10 2.92 18.11
N ALA A 397 15.05 2.55 17.23
CA ALA A 397 15.28 1.16 16.88
C ALA A 397 15.63 0.31 18.13
N ASP A 398 16.53 0.78 18.96
CA ASP A 398 16.91 0.10 20.21
C ASP A 398 15.70 -0.07 21.15
N GLU A 399 14.82 0.93 21.25
CA GLU A 399 13.60 0.82 22.05
C GLU A 399 12.62 -0.20 21.46
N LEU A 400 12.43 -0.22 20.13
CA LEU A 400 11.57 -1.20 19.47
C LEU A 400 12.08 -2.64 19.70
N LEU A 401 13.40 -2.85 19.64
CA LEU A 401 14.00 -4.15 19.92
C LEU A 401 13.76 -4.57 21.38
N ARG A 402 13.92 -3.64 22.36
CA ARG A 402 13.57 -3.92 23.76
C ARG A 402 12.09 -4.25 23.94
N VAL A 403 11.20 -3.55 23.20
CA VAL A 403 9.76 -3.86 23.22
C VAL A 403 9.50 -5.28 22.73
N LEU A 404 10.15 -5.71 21.65
CA LEU A 404 10.03 -7.07 21.14
C LEU A 404 10.52 -8.11 22.14
N GLU A 405 11.65 -7.88 22.80
CA GLU A 405 12.15 -8.78 23.84
C GLU A 405 11.16 -8.92 25.00
N ARG A 406 10.62 -7.81 25.50
CA ARG A 406 9.55 -7.84 26.53
C ARG A 406 8.30 -8.59 26.08
N ARG A 407 8.02 -8.61 24.76
CA ARG A 407 6.90 -9.35 24.15
C ARG A 407 7.27 -10.77 23.74
N GLY A 408 8.42 -11.25 24.22
CA GLY A 408 8.88 -12.63 24.20
C GLY A 408 9.70 -13.02 22.98
N TYR A 409 10.32 -12.09 22.27
CA TYR A 409 11.41 -12.37 21.35
C TYR A 409 12.73 -12.42 22.15
N VAL A 410 12.84 -13.41 23.02
CA VAL A 410 13.98 -13.53 23.96
C VAL A 410 15.29 -13.66 23.19
N GLY A 411 16.27 -12.82 23.54
CA GLY A 411 17.60 -12.80 22.90
C GLY A 411 17.58 -12.25 21.47
N PHE A 412 16.56 -11.49 21.10
CA PHE A 412 16.43 -10.96 19.73
C PHE A 412 17.60 -10.06 19.37
N ARG A 413 17.97 -9.15 20.28
CA ARG A 413 19.07 -8.19 20.08
C ARG A 413 20.42 -8.90 19.90
N ASP A 414 20.67 -9.94 20.70
CA ASP A 414 21.90 -10.72 20.62
C ASP A 414 21.99 -11.55 19.33
N GLY A 415 20.86 -11.82 18.71
CA GLY A 415 20.76 -12.57 17.46
C GLY A 415 20.94 -11.75 16.20
N VAL A 416 20.92 -10.41 16.27
CA VAL A 416 21.02 -9.52 15.11
C VAL A 416 22.40 -9.63 14.47
N GLU A 417 22.45 -9.94 13.18
CA GLU A 417 23.65 -9.95 12.34
C GLU A 417 23.65 -8.77 11.36
N VAL A 418 22.48 -8.43 10.81
CA VAL A 418 22.28 -7.30 9.89
C VAL A 418 21.12 -6.46 10.38
N GLN A 419 21.30 -5.14 10.38
CA GLN A 419 20.23 -4.19 10.67
C GLN A 419 20.27 -3.01 9.68
N ARG A 420 19.08 -2.67 9.12
CA ARG A 420 18.87 -1.43 8.37
C ARG A 420 17.64 -0.75 8.92
N ILE A 421 17.78 0.51 9.25
CA ILE A 421 16.70 1.35 9.81
C ILE A 421 16.25 2.29 8.71
N ILE A 422 14.96 2.28 8.40
CA ILE A 422 14.33 3.22 7.48
C ILE A 422 13.37 4.10 8.25
N THR A 423 13.56 5.39 8.18
CA THR A 423 12.84 6.42 8.92
C THR A 423 11.98 7.31 8.01
N PRO A 424 11.12 8.17 8.56
CA PRO A 424 10.45 9.19 7.77
C PRO A 424 11.38 10.10 6.96
N ALA A 425 12.60 10.35 7.42
CA ALA A 425 13.60 11.12 6.67
C ALA A 425 14.08 10.34 5.43
N ASP A 426 14.28 9.02 5.54
CA ASP A 426 14.70 8.18 4.43
C ASP A 426 13.58 8.03 3.38
N TRP A 427 12.32 7.93 3.84
CA TRP A 427 11.17 7.96 2.91
C TRP A 427 11.09 9.29 2.13
N ALA A 428 11.40 10.43 2.77
CA ALA A 428 11.43 11.72 2.09
C ALA A 428 12.55 11.79 1.05
N ASP A 429 13.76 11.31 1.38
CA ASP A 429 14.90 11.25 0.46
C ASP A 429 14.60 10.34 -0.74
N ALA A 430 13.85 9.26 -0.53
CA ALA A 430 13.36 8.40 -1.58
C ALA A 430 12.24 9.03 -2.46
N GLY A 431 11.88 10.29 -2.20
CA GLY A 431 10.89 11.04 -2.98
C GLY A 431 9.44 10.81 -2.53
N MET A 432 9.20 10.53 -1.24
CA MET A 432 7.85 10.39 -0.69
C MET A 432 7.48 11.64 0.09
N ALA A 433 6.42 12.31 -0.32
CA ALA A 433 5.99 13.56 0.29
C ALA A 433 5.71 13.41 1.79
N ALA A 434 6.10 14.41 2.57
CA ALA A 434 6.02 14.40 4.03
C ALA A 434 6.71 13.19 4.72
N GLY A 435 7.60 12.50 4.02
CA GLY A 435 8.31 11.33 4.53
C GLY A 435 7.38 10.16 4.88
N THR A 436 6.31 9.94 4.12
CA THR A 436 5.40 8.81 4.34
C THR A 436 5.23 7.92 3.10
N PRO A 437 5.44 6.61 3.23
CA PRO A 437 5.19 5.67 2.13
C PRO A 437 3.69 5.46 1.84
N PHE A 438 2.80 6.00 2.67
CA PHE A 438 1.35 5.82 2.59
C PHE A 438 0.60 6.98 1.93
N ALA A 439 1.32 7.95 1.34
CA ALA A 439 0.78 9.09 0.60
C ALA A 439 -0.28 9.91 1.39
N ALA A 440 -1.23 10.55 0.68
CA ALA A 440 -2.29 11.33 1.30
C ALA A 440 -3.29 10.44 2.06
N ALA A 441 -3.65 10.84 3.28
CA ALA A 441 -4.64 10.15 4.12
C ALA A 441 -6.04 10.18 3.47
N HIS A 442 -6.79 9.12 3.66
CA HIS A 442 -8.15 8.96 3.15
C HIS A 442 -9.20 9.65 4.03
N THR A 443 -8.96 10.92 4.38
CA THR A 443 -10.01 11.73 5.02
C THR A 443 -11.19 11.88 4.09
N PHE A 444 -12.39 12.20 4.62
CA PHE A 444 -13.60 12.38 3.81
C PHE A 444 -13.34 13.30 2.59
N GLY A 445 -12.69 14.44 2.83
CA GLY A 445 -12.34 15.38 1.76
C GLY A 445 -11.19 14.96 0.86
N GLN A 446 -10.59 13.77 1.02
CA GLN A 446 -9.51 13.21 0.20
C GLN A 446 -9.79 11.77 -0.24
N THR A 447 -11.09 11.41 -0.36
CA THR A 447 -11.55 10.07 -0.74
C THR A 447 -12.51 10.17 -1.92
N GLY A 448 -12.52 9.17 -2.78
CA GLY A 448 -13.38 9.12 -3.97
C GLY A 448 -13.15 10.33 -4.90
N PRO A 449 -14.20 11.07 -5.31
CA PRO A 449 -14.05 12.21 -6.22
C PRO A 449 -13.33 13.40 -5.58
N PHE A 450 -13.16 13.40 -4.26
CA PHE A 450 -12.40 14.43 -3.54
C PHE A 450 -10.90 14.11 -3.43
N ARG A 451 -10.47 12.91 -3.83
CA ARG A 451 -9.05 12.58 -3.99
C ARG A 451 -8.52 13.25 -5.26
N PRO A 452 -7.21 13.63 -5.31
CA PRO A 452 -6.63 14.21 -6.53
C PRO A 452 -6.97 13.36 -7.76
N SER A 453 -7.45 14.03 -8.81
CA SER A 453 -7.76 13.39 -10.09
C SER A 453 -6.51 12.78 -10.72
N ASN A 454 -6.68 11.72 -11.48
CA ASN A 454 -5.63 11.16 -12.32
C ASN A 454 -5.43 11.92 -13.66
N LEU A 455 -6.18 12.99 -13.92
CA LEU A 455 -5.92 13.92 -15.01
C LEU A 455 -5.34 15.24 -14.50
N HIS A 456 -4.29 15.73 -15.16
CA HIS A 456 -3.75 17.05 -14.86
C HIS A 456 -4.76 18.15 -15.26
N PRO A 457 -4.99 19.17 -14.42
CA PRO A 457 -6.06 20.15 -14.65
C PRO A 457 -5.85 21.07 -15.85
N SER A 458 -4.61 21.23 -16.32
CA SER A 458 -4.26 22.18 -17.39
C SER A 458 -3.45 21.59 -18.55
N LEU A 459 -2.91 20.39 -18.40
CA LEU A 459 -2.20 19.67 -19.46
C LEU A 459 -3.04 18.44 -19.81
N PRO A 460 -3.82 18.50 -20.90
CA PRO A 460 -4.85 17.51 -21.17
C PRO A 460 -4.34 16.12 -21.52
N ASN A 461 -3.02 15.98 -21.71
CA ASN A 461 -2.33 14.72 -22.01
C ASN A 461 -1.26 14.34 -20.95
N VAL A 462 -1.39 14.87 -19.73
CA VAL A 462 -0.64 14.40 -18.56
C VAL A 462 -1.60 13.66 -17.63
N VAL A 463 -1.25 12.43 -17.31
CA VAL A 463 -2.05 11.52 -16.50
C VAL A 463 -1.23 11.08 -15.28
N PHE A 464 -1.85 10.93 -14.12
CA PHE A 464 -1.22 10.42 -12.90
C PHE A 464 -1.68 9.00 -12.61
N THR A 465 -0.78 8.20 -12.02
CA THR A 465 -1.12 6.87 -11.50
C THR A 465 -0.42 6.63 -10.16
N GLY A 466 -0.89 5.66 -9.41
CA GLY A 466 -0.31 5.27 -8.12
C GLY A 466 -1.04 5.83 -6.91
N SER A 467 -0.40 5.78 -5.74
CA SER A 467 -1.01 6.06 -4.44
C SER A 467 -1.43 7.51 -4.20
N GLY A 468 -0.85 8.47 -4.95
CA GLY A 468 -1.14 9.90 -4.81
C GLY A 468 -2.48 10.34 -5.40
N THR A 469 -3.08 9.52 -6.27
CA THR A 469 -4.33 9.80 -7.00
C THR A 469 -5.41 8.74 -6.69
N GLN A 470 -6.50 8.76 -7.45
CA GLN A 470 -7.58 7.78 -7.34
C GLN A 470 -7.11 6.37 -7.72
N PRO A 471 -7.60 5.29 -7.07
CA PRO A 471 -8.50 5.31 -5.90
C PRO A 471 -7.76 5.54 -4.58
N GLY A 472 -6.43 5.29 -4.49
CA GLY A 472 -5.66 5.54 -3.29
C GLY A 472 -4.43 4.66 -3.07
N VAL A 473 -4.07 4.46 -1.80
CA VAL A 473 -2.88 3.73 -1.35
C VAL A 473 -3.16 2.24 -1.16
N GLY A 474 -2.12 1.42 -1.31
CA GLY A 474 -2.12 -0.04 -1.16
C GLY A 474 -1.91 -0.75 -2.48
N VAL A 475 -1.31 -1.95 -2.43
CA VAL A 475 -1.00 -2.75 -3.63
C VAL A 475 -2.23 -2.91 -4.53
N PRO A 476 -3.40 -3.34 -4.04
CA PRO A 476 -4.60 -3.45 -4.86
C PRO A 476 -5.02 -2.12 -5.49
N MET A 477 -4.96 -1.04 -4.72
CA MET A 477 -5.43 0.27 -5.15
C MET A 477 -4.54 0.89 -6.22
N VAL A 478 -3.21 0.71 -6.14
CA VAL A 478 -2.30 1.26 -7.16
C VAL A 478 -2.37 0.49 -8.48
N LEU A 479 -2.67 -0.81 -8.45
CA LEU A 479 -2.94 -1.59 -9.66
C LEU A 479 -4.22 -1.09 -10.36
N ILE A 480 -5.29 -0.89 -9.59
CA ILE A 480 -6.52 -0.27 -10.12
C ILE A 480 -6.23 1.15 -10.65
N SER A 481 -5.40 1.94 -9.96
CA SER A 481 -5.01 3.28 -10.43
C SER A 481 -4.34 3.22 -11.80
N GLY A 482 -3.49 2.21 -12.06
CA GLY A 482 -2.88 1.96 -13.37
C GLY A 482 -3.92 1.71 -14.46
N LYS A 483 -4.89 0.83 -14.20
CA LYS A 483 -6.02 0.58 -15.10
C LYS A 483 -6.83 1.84 -15.38
N LEU A 484 -7.18 2.59 -14.34
CA LEU A 484 -7.96 3.83 -14.46
C LEU A 484 -7.22 4.91 -15.25
N ALA A 485 -5.90 5.00 -15.10
CA ALA A 485 -5.05 5.90 -15.88
C ALA A 485 -5.02 5.49 -17.36
N ALA A 486 -4.87 4.19 -17.65
CA ALA A 486 -4.92 3.68 -19.02
C ALA A 486 -6.26 3.95 -19.67
N ALA A 487 -7.39 3.75 -18.97
CA ALA A 487 -8.72 4.04 -19.46
C ALA A 487 -8.91 5.53 -19.87
N ARG A 488 -8.27 6.47 -19.15
CA ARG A 488 -8.25 7.90 -19.55
C ARG A 488 -7.61 8.14 -20.93
N ILE A 489 -6.75 7.25 -21.36
CA ILE A 489 -5.96 7.37 -22.60
C ILE A 489 -6.58 6.60 -23.76
N THR A 490 -7.19 5.45 -23.47
CA THR A 490 -7.62 4.48 -24.49
C THR A 490 -9.12 4.48 -24.76
N GLU A 491 -9.95 4.92 -23.81
CA GLU A 491 -11.40 5.00 -24.02
C GLU A 491 -11.74 6.27 -24.79
N VAL A 492 -12.55 6.11 -25.84
CA VAL A 492 -13.11 7.25 -26.60
C VAL A 492 -14.24 7.84 -25.79
N SER A 493 -14.22 9.17 -25.57
CA SER A 493 -15.26 9.91 -24.86
C SER A 493 -16.54 10.06 -25.71
#